data_ad126c1172e1340f8366e1253e3d288b
#
_entry.id   ad126c1172e1340f8366e1253e3d288b
#
_cell.length_a   1.000
_cell.length_b   1.000
_cell.length_c   1.000
_cell.angle_alpha   90.00
_cell.angle_beta   90.00
_cell.angle_gamma   90.00
#
_symmetry.space_group_name_H-M   'P 1'
#
loop_
_entity.id
_entity.type
_entity.pdbx_description
1 polymer ?
#
loop_
_entity_poly.entity_id
_entity_poly.type
_entity_poly.pdbx_seq_one_letter_code
_entity_poly.pdbx_strand_id
1 'polypeptide(L)'
;MNYIGLNLCDMANGPGCRVSLFVSGCTLHCKGCFNRKSWNFNAGLPFTKETQSKILTALSNPYISGLSLLGGDPFEPEHESTLVNLCKAVKEIQGKTIWIWTGRLYEQVNDRELIKYADVLIDGPFKKRLHSKDLEYRGSSNQRIINLNKIGG
;
A
#
# COMPACT_ATOMS: atom_id res chain seq x y z
N MET A 1 9.81 -11.45 0.75
CA MET A 1 9.52 -10.02 0.47
C MET A 1 10.36 -9.14 1.39
N ASN A 2 10.98 -8.13 0.82
CA ASN A 2 11.64 -7.09 1.60
C ASN A 2 10.78 -5.84 1.66
N TYR A 3 11.07 -4.97 2.62
CA TYR A 3 10.43 -3.66 2.73
C TYR A 3 11.49 -2.59 2.98
N ILE A 4 11.26 -1.40 2.44
CA ILE A 4 12.22 -0.31 2.51
C ILE A 4 11.88 0.70 3.60
N GLY A 5 10.67 0.65 4.12
CA GLY A 5 10.25 1.55 5.19
C GLY A 5 9.03 1.03 5.92
N LEU A 6 8.95 1.41 7.19
CA LEU A 6 7.80 1.11 8.04
C LEU A 6 7.59 2.29 8.97
N ASN A 7 6.43 2.92 8.88
CA ASN A 7 6.04 4.02 9.75
C ASN A 7 4.81 3.59 10.55
N LEU A 8 4.96 3.47 11.85
CA LEU A 8 3.88 2.98 12.71
C LEU A 8 2.80 4.03 13.03
N CYS A 9 3.05 5.30 12.69
CA CYS A 9 2.05 6.37 12.84
C CYS A 9 2.28 7.40 11.74
N ASP A 10 1.70 7.15 10.58
CA ASP A 10 1.84 7.97 9.39
C ASP A 10 0.53 8.69 9.10
N MET A 11 0.58 10.00 8.99
CA MET A 11 -0.58 10.85 8.73
C MET A 11 -0.65 11.33 7.27
N ALA A 12 0.33 10.97 6.44
CA ALA A 12 0.42 11.43 5.06
C ALA A 12 -0.23 10.50 4.04
N ASN A 13 -0.32 9.22 4.34
CA ASN A 13 -0.74 8.19 3.38
C ASN A 13 -2.07 7.56 3.78
N GLY A 14 -3.13 8.30 3.58
CA GLY A 14 -4.48 7.91 3.92
C GLY A 14 -5.01 8.69 5.13
N PRO A 15 -6.31 8.56 5.42
CA PRO A 15 -6.93 9.33 6.50
C PRO A 15 -6.53 8.82 7.87
N GLY A 16 -6.38 9.72 8.80
CA GLY A 16 -6.04 9.43 10.18
C GLY A 16 -4.58 9.05 10.36
N CYS A 17 -4.27 8.45 11.50
CA CYS A 17 -2.94 7.94 11.81
C CYS A 17 -2.89 6.47 11.41
N ARG A 18 -1.94 6.10 10.56
CA ARG A 18 -1.93 4.77 9.93
C ARG A 18 -0.57 4.10 10.06
N VAL A 19 -0.55 2.78 10.04
CA VAL A 19 0.69 2.04 9.84
C VAL A 19 0.94 1.98 8.34
N SER A 20 2.05 2.53 7.88
CA SER A 20 2.43 2.53 6.46
C SER A 20 3.62 1.61 6.23
N LEU A 21 3.44 0.63 5.35
CA LEU A 21 4.47 -0.33 4.94
C LEU A 21 4.88 -0.04 3.50
N PHE A 22 6.17 0.24 3.31
CA PHE A 22 6.74 0.55 2.00
C PHE A 22 7.51 -0.68 1.50
N VAL A 23 6.88 -1.46 0.62
CA VAL A 23 7.48 -2.70 0.10
C VAL A 23 8.59 -2.41 -0.90
N SER A 24 9.54 -3.34 -1.03
CA SER A 24 10.64 -3.26 -1.99
C SER A 24 10.33 -4.09 -3.22
N GLY A 25 10.44 -3.50 -4.39
CA GLY A 25 10.27 -4.15 -5.67
C GLY A 25 9.15 -3.54 -6.50
N CYS A 26 9.51 -3.10 -7.69
CA CYS A 26 8.56 -2.56 -8.66
C CYS A 26 9.14 -2.72 -10.07
N THR A 27 8.39 -3.40 -10.95
CA THR A 27 8.79 -3.60 -12.34
C THR A 27 8.30 -2.49 -13.27
N LEU A 28 7.44 -1.59 -12.77
CA LEU A 28 6.84 -0.54 -13.61
C LEU A 28 7.82 0.56 -14.00
N HIS A 29 8.75 0.90 -13.11
CA HIS A 29 9.80 1.90 -13.33
C HIS A 29 9.27 3.19 -13.94
N CYS A 30 8.26 3.79 -13.31
CA CYS A 30 7.65 5.03 -13.80
C CYS A 30 8.69 6.14 -13.90
N LYS A 31 8.73 6.83 -15.04
CA LYS A 31 9.63 7.95 -15.24
C LYS A 31 9.33 9.06 -14.24
N GLY A 32 10.36 9.52 -13.53
CA GLY A 32 10.19 10.55 -12.50
C GLY A 32 9.64 10.03 -11.18
N CYS A 33 9.57 8.72 -10.98
CA CYS A 33 9.11 8.12 -9.74
C CYS A 33 9.92 8.68 -8.54
N PHE A 34 9.21 9.05 -7.47
CA PHE A 34 9.84 9.60 -6.27
C PHE A 34 10.68 8.59 -5.52
N ASN A 35 10.41 7.30 -5.69
CA ASN A 35 10.95 6.26 -4.83
C ASN A 35 11.67 5.19 -5.64
N ARG A 36 12.66 5.61 -6.43
CA ARG A 36 13.45 4.68 -7.27
C ARG A 36 14.18 3.62 -6.46
N LYS A 37 14.53 3.92 -5.22
CA LYS A 37 15.17 2.96 -4.32
C LYS A 37 14.28 1.74 -4.08
N SER A 38 12.97 1.91 -4.14
CA SER A 38 12.02 0.83 -3.93
C SER A 38 11.83 -0.07 -5.15
N TRP A 39 12.46 0.21 -6.29
CA TRP A 39 12.41 -0.66 -7.46
C TRP A 39 13.14 -1.99 -7.25
N ASN A 40 14.19 -1.98 -6.42
CA ASN A 40 15.01 -3.15 -6.17
C ASN A 40 14.32 -4.05 -5.13
N PHE A 41 13.99 -5.27 -5.54
CA PHE A 41 13.31 -6.25 -4.68
C PHE A 41 14.14 -6.64 -3.45
N ASN A 42 15.45 -6.49 -3.51
CA ASN A 42 16.36 -6.82 -2.42
C ASN A 42 16.68 -5.64 -1.50
N ALA A 43 16.13 -4.46 -1.79
CA ALA A 43 16.37 -3.28 -0.95
C ALA A 43 15.71 -3.43 0.41
N GLY A 44 16.29 -2.76 1.42
CA GLY A 44 15.71 -2.73 2.76
C GLY A 44 15.91 -3.99 3.56
N LEU A 45 14.91 -4.32 4.37
CA LEU A 45 14.95 -5.42 5.33
C LEU A 45 13.96 -6.53 4.95
N PRO A 46 14.25 -7.78 5.31
CA PRO A 46 13.30 -8.87 5.08
C PRO A 46 12.05 -8.71 5.96
N PHE A 47 10.90 -9.00 5.38
CA PHE A 47 9.64 -9.01 6.11
C PHE A 47 9.53 -10.34 6.85
N THR A 48 9.57 -10.30 8.18
CA THR A 48 9.58 -11.47 9.05
C THR A 48 8.29 -11.54 9.87
N LYS A 49 8.14 -12.64 10.62
CA LYS A 49 7.03 -12.78 11.57
C LYS A 49 7.07 -11.68 12.63
N GLU A 50 8.28 -11.28 13.05
CA GLU A 50 8.45 -10.19 14.01
C GLU A 50 7.99 -8.86 13.42
N THR A 51 8.25 -8.63 12.13
CA THR A 51 7.76 -7.44 11.44
C THR A 51 6.24 -7.40 11.42
N GLN A 52 5.60 -8.52 11.09
CA GLN A 52 4.14 -8.61 11.09
C GLN A 52 3.57 -8.39 12.49
N SER A 53 4.17 -9.00 13.51
CA SER A 53 3.73 -8.81 14.90
C SER A 53 3.82 -7.36 15.34
N LYS A 54 4.87 -6.68 14.95
CA LYS A 54 5.06 -5.26 15.24
C LYS A 54 3.95 -4.40 14.61
N ILE A 55 3.61 -4.70 13.37
CA ILE A 55 2.52 -4.02 12.65
C ILE A 55 1.18 -4.27 13.35
N LEU A 56 0.88 -5.53 13.69
CA LEU A 56 -0.39 -5.88 14.32
C LEU A 56 -0.51 -5.28 15.72
N THR A 57 0.59 -5.23 16.47
CA THR A 57 0.60 -4.58 17.78
C THR A 57 0.28 -3.09 17.65
N ALA A 58 0.90 -2.42 16.68
CA ALA A 58 0.61 -1.00 16.42
C ALA A 58 -0.86 -0.78 16.02
N LEU A 59 -1.39 -1.67 15.17
CA LEU A 59 -2.78 -1.59 14.71
C LEU A 59 -3.79 -1.86 15.83
N SER A 60 -3.38 -2.49 16.92
CA SER A 60 -4.26 -2.71 18.07
C SER A 60 -4.54 -1.43 18.85
N ASN A 61 -3.77 -0.37 18.61
CA ASN A 61 -3.99 0.93 19.24
C ASN A 61 -5.25 1.58 18.64
N PRO A 62 -6.23 2.02 19.48
CA PRO A 62 -7.46 2.63 18.98
C PRO A 62 -7.25 3.88 18.12
N TYR A 63 -6.16 4.60 18.30
CA TYR A 63 -5.85 5.81 17.51
C TYR A 63 -5.38 5.49 16.10
N ILE A 64 -4.99 4.25 15.82
CA ILE A 64 -4.50 3.86 14.50
C ILE A 64 -5.70 3.45 13.63
N SER A 65 -5.88 4.16 12.52
CA SER A 65 -7.05 3.99 11.63
C SER A 65 -6.95 2.77 10.73
N GLY A 66 -5.75 2.31 10.42
CA GLY A 66 -5.58 1.15 9.56
C GLY A 66 -4.19 1.01 8.99
N LEU A 67 -4.10 0.20 7.93
CA LEU A 67 -2.87 -0.13 7.23
C LEU A 67 -2.83 0.53 5.85
N SER A 68 -1.68 1.06 5.49
CA SER A 68 -1.42 1.59 4.15
C SER A 68 -0.24 0.82 3.53
N LEU A 69 -0.43 0.30 2.33
CA LEU A 69 0.58 -0.45 1.59
C LEU A 69 1.04 0.37 0.39
N LEU A 70 2.33 0.70 0.38
CA LEU A 70 2.97 1.53 -0.64
C LEU A 70 4.38 1.00 -0.94
N GLY A 71 5.20 1.85 -1.49
CA GLY A 71 6.63 1.64 -1.69
C GLY A 71 6.94 1.43 -3.15
N GLY A 72 7.48 0.27 -3.49
CA GLY A 72 7.55 -0.26 -4.83
C GLY A 72 6.13 -0.47 -5.35
N ASP A 73 5.73 -1.71 -5.58
CA ASP A 73 4.33 -1.95 -5.93
C ASP A 73 3.81 -3.16 -5.16
N PRO A 74 2.79 -2.98 -4.29
CA PRO A 74 2.22 -4.10 -3.54
C PRO A 74 1.63 -5.21 -4.40
N PHE A 75 1.28 -4.93 -5.66
CA PHE A 75 0.73 -5.94 -6.58
C PHE A 75 1.78 -6.68 -7.40
N GLU A 76 3.07 -6.50 -7.11
CA GLU A 76 4.07 -7.41 -7.68
C GLU A 76 3.76 -8.83 -7.22
N PRO A 77 3.78 -9.83 -8.14
CA PRO A 77 3.39 -11.21 -7.78
C PRO A 77 4.19 -11.78 -6.60
N GLU A 78 5.44 -11.38 -6.46
CA GLU A 78 6.31 -11.86 -5.37
C GLU A 78 5.82 -11.45 -3.98
N HIS A 79 5.02 -10.39 -3.89
CA HIS A 79 4.55 -9.85 -2.62
C HIS A 79 3.20 -10.43 -2.18
N GLU A 80 2.48 -11.07 -3.09
CA GLU A 80 1.06 -11.38 -2.86
C GLU A 80 0.81 -12.24 -1.63
N SER A 81 1.54 -13.35 -1.48
CA SER A 81 1.30 -14.26 -0.36
C SER A 81 1.57 -13.59 1.00
N THR A 82 2.65 -12.83 1.09
CA THR A 82 3.02 -12.13 2.33
C THR A 82 1.99 -11.05 2.66
N LEU A 83 1.59 -10.26 1.67
CA LEU A 83 0.66 -9.15 1.91
C LEU A 83 -0.76 -9.66 2.16
N VAL A 84 -1.18 -10.74 1.50
CA VAL A 84 -2.49 -11.35 1.76
C VAL A 84 -2.53 -11.87 3.20
N ASN A 85 -1.49 -12.54 3.68
CA ASN A 85 -1.43 -13.00 5.06
C ASN A 85 -1.51 -11.84 6.05
N LEU A 86 -0.77 -10.77 5.79
CA LEU A 86 -0.83 -9.57 6.63
C LEU A 86 -2.24 -8.97 6.64
N CYS A 87 -2.84 -8.80 5.49
CA CYS A 87 -4.18 -8.20 5.38
C CYS A 87 -5.26 -9.04 6.06
N LYS A 88 -5.17 -10.37 5.97
CA LYS A 88 -6.08 -11.26 6.69
C LYS A 88 -6.00 -11.01 8.20
N ALA A 89 -4.78 -10.91 8.73
CA ALA A 89 -4.59 -10.65 10.16
C ALA A 89 -5.11 -9.26 10.55
N VAL A 90 -4.92 -8.26 9.70
CA VAL A 90 -5.43 -6.90 9.96
C VAL A 90 -6.94 -6.89 10.00
N LYS A 91 -7.61 -7.64 9.12
CA LYS A 91 -9.09 -7.68 9.09
C LYS A 91 -9.69 -8.37 10.31
N GLU A 92 -8.92 -9.13 11.07
CA GLU A 92 -9.35 -9.66 12.35
C GLU A 92 -9.43 -8.58 13.43
N ILE A 93 -8.75 -7.45 13.24
CA ILE A 93 -8.81 -6.30 14.15
C ILE A 93 -9.97 -5.41 13.71
N GLN A 94 -10.98 -5.30 14.55
CA GLN A 94 -12.20 -4.57 14.21
C GLN A 94 -11.92 -3.08 13.95
N GLY A 95 -12.55 -2.54 12.90
CA GLY A 95 -12.53 -1.11 12.62
C GLY A 95 -11.32 -0.59 11.85
N LYS A 96 -10.44 -1.49 11.38
CA LYS A 96 -9.24 -1.07 10.64
C LYS A 96 -9.49 -1.14 9.13
N THR A 97 -9.09 -0.08 8.42
CA THR A 97 -9.19 -0.03 6.97
C THR A 97 -7.83 -0.31 6.33
N ILE A 98 -7.86 -0.80 5.09
CA ILE A 98 -6.65 -1.08 4.32
C ILE A 98 -6.68 -0.25 3.04
N TRP A 99 -5.67 0.59 2.87
CA TRP A 99 -5.43 1.38 1.67
C TRP A 99 -4.22 0.84 0.93
N ILE A 100 -4.32 0.69 -0.38
CA ILE A 100 -3.23 0.16 -1.21
C ILE A 100 -2.98 1.11 -2.38
N TRP A 101 -1.70 1.42 -2.61
CA TRP A 101 -1.24 2.21 -3.75
C TRP A 101 -0.57 1.29 -4.76
N THR A 102 -0.93 1.42 -6.03
CA THR A 102 -0.31 0.67 -7.11
C THR A 102 -0.13 1.56 -8.34
N GLY A 103 0.92 1.29 -9.10
CA GLY A 103 1.09 1.91 -10.42
C GLY A 103 0.28 1.23 -11.51
N ARG A 104 -0.35 0.10 -11.20
CA ARG A 104 -1.23 -0.62 -12.13
C ARG A 104 -2.62 -0.03 -12.08
N LEU A 105 -3.41 -0.27 -13.14
CA LEU A 105 -4.82 0.12 -13.14
C LEU A 105 -5.66 -0.93 -12.41
N TYR A 106 -6.78 -0.51 -11.81
CA TYR A 106 -7.70 -1.41 -11.12
C TYR A 106 -8.11 -2.58 -12.03
N GLU A 107 -8.34 -2.32 -13.31
CA GLU A 107 -8.73 -3.32 -14.30
C GLU A 107 -7.65 -4.39 -14.51
N GLN A 108 -6.41 -4.10 -14.15
CA GLN A 108 -5.29 -5.04 -14.25
C GLN A 108 -5.11 -5.90 -12.98
N VAL A 109 -5.69 -5.50 -11.86
CA VAL A 109 -5.48 -6.16 -10.57
C VAL A 109 -6.78 -6.60 -9.88
N ASN A 110 -7.92 -6.37 -10.51
CA ASN A 110 -9.23 -6.63 -9.90
C ASN A 110 -9.49 -8.11 -9.62
N ASP A 111 -8.76 -9.02 -10.25
CA ASP A 111 -8.86 -10.46 -10.03
C ASP A 111 -7.82 -11.00 -9.02
N ARG A 112 -6.93 -10.13 -8.54
CA ARG A 112 -5.88 -10.53 -7.59
C ARG A 112 -6.46 -10.73 -6.20
N GLU A 113 -5.93 -11.72 -5.47
CA GLU A 113 -6.43 -12.00 -4.11
C GLU A 113 -6.26 -10.81 -3.18
N LEU A 114 -5.15 -10.09 -3.28
CA LEU A 114 -4.88 -8.92 -2.43
C LEU A 114 -5.98 -7.86 -2.54
N ILE A 115 -6.58 -7.68 -3.71
CA ILE A 115 -7.61 -6.65 -3.92
C ILE A 115 -8.84 -6.87 -3.03
N LYS A 116 -9.11 -8.11 -2.64
CA LYS A 116 -10.28 -8.44 -1.81
C LYS A 116 -10.18 -7.83 -0.41
N TYR A 117 -8.99 -7.50 0.04
CA TYR A 117 -8.75 -6.95 1.37
C TYR A 117 -8.63 -5.43 1.37
N ALA A 118 -8.54 -4.80 0.21
CA ALA A 118 -8.41 -3.36 0.11
C ALA A 118 -9.78 -2.68 0.30
N ASP A 119 -9.82 -1.71 1.16
CA ASP A 119 -10.99 -0.84 1.30
C ASP A 119 -10.91 0.31 0.29
N VAL A 120 -9.72 0.82 0.04
CA VAL A 120 -9.46 1.87 -0.95
C VAL A 120 -8.22 1.50 -1.75
N LEU A 121 -8.32 1.65 -3.07
CA LEU A 121 -7.20 1.49 -3.99
C LEU A 121 -6.87 2.82 -4.63
N ILE A 122 -5.61 3.20 -4.60
CA ILE A 122 -5.12 4.32 -5.39
C ILE A 122 -4.32 3.73 -6.53
N ASP A 123 -4.83 3.89 -7.77
CA ASP A 123 -4.33 3.19 -8.93
C ASP A 123 -3.75 4.11 -9.99
N GLY A 124 -3.01 3.52 -10.90
CA GLY A 124 -2.48 4.17 -12.07
C GLY A 124 -1.02 4.55 -11.97
N PRO A 125 -0.30 4.55 -13.09
CA PRO A 125 1.12 4.88 -13.09
C PRO A 125 1.36 6.35 -12.74
N PHE A 126 2.47 6.63 -12.05
CA PHE A 126 2.87 8.00 -11.80
C PHE A 126 3.28 8.66 -13.13
N LYS A 127 2.70 9.81 -13.43
CA LYS A 127 3.03 10.60 -14.61
C LYS A 127 3.56 11.95 -14.18
N LYS A 128 4.85 12.18 -14.41
CA LYS A 128 5.55 13.39 -13.97
C LYS A 128 4.88 14.67 -14.46
N ARG A 129 4.39 14.69 -15.71
CA ARG A 129 3.72 15.86 -16.29
C ARG A 129 2.40 16.23 -15.60
N LEU A 130 1.82 15.27 -14.87
CA LEU A 130 0.56 15.46 -14.15
C LEU A 130 0.78 15.54 -12.64
N HIS A 131 2.03 15.65 -12.20
CA HIS A 131 2.38 15.78 -10.79
C HIS A 131 1.86 17.10 -10.22
N SER A 132 1.31 17.02 -9.01
CA SER A 132 0.92 18.19 -8.23
C SER A 132 1.05 17.87 -6.75
N LYS A 133 1.59 18.82 -5.98
CA LYS A 133 1.70 18.72 -4.53
C LYS A 133 0.34 18.89 -3.86
N ASP A 134 -0.65 19.45 -4.57
CA ASP A 134 -1.96 19.74 -4.02
C ASP A 134 -2.92 18.54 -4.09
N LEU A 135 -2.50 17.44 -4.70
CA LEU A 135 -3.30 16.24 -4.82
C LEU A 135 -3.29 15.48 -3.49
N GLU A 136 -4.49 15.19 -2.98
CA GLU A 136 -4.62 14.39 -1.78
C GLU A 136 -4.33 12.92 -2.09
N TYR A 137 -3.37 12.32 -1.37
CA TYR A 137 -3.00 10.91 -1.42
C TYR A 137 -2.50 10.39 -2.77
N ARG A 138 -2.28 11.25 -3.76
CA ARG A 138 -1.84 10.85 -5.11
C ARG A 138 -0.64 11.68 -5.53
N GLY A 139 0.21 11.07 -6.37
CA GLY A 139 1.36 11.79 -6.93
C GLY A 139 1.07 12.52 -8.22
N SER A 140 0.10 12.05 -9.00
CA SER A 140 -0.27 12.67 -10.28
C SER A 140 -1.79 12.59 -10.50
N SER A 141 -2.33 13.55 -11.29
CA SER A 141 -3.78 13.71 -11.43
C SER A 141 -4.49 12.58 -12.16
N ASN A 142 -3.75 11.76 -12.91
CA ASN A 142 -4.31 10.59 -13.60
C ASN A 142 -4.62 9.44 -12.64
N GLN A 143 -4.03 9.44 -11.45
CA GLN A 143 -4.27 8.40 -10.47
C GLN A 143 -5.64 8.57 -9.83
N ARG A 144 -6.32 7.44 -9.58
CA ARG A 144 -7.69 7.44 -9.07
C ARG A 144 -7.70 6.99 -7.61
N ILE A 145 -8.64 7.54 -6.83
CA ILE A 145 -8.95 7.06 -5.48
C ILE A 145 -10.23 6.24 -5.60
N ILE A 146 -10.13 4.93 -5.50
CA ILE A 146 -11.24 4.00 -5.72
C ILE A 146 -11.69 3.41 -4.40
N ASN A 147 -12.92 3.67 -4.00
CA ASN A 147 -13.51 3.08 -2.80
C ASN A 147 -14.12 1.72 -3.15
N LEU A 148 -13.43 0.65 -2.78
CA LEU A 148 -13.81 -0.71 -3.16
C LEU A 148 -14.98 -1.25 -2.33
N ASN A 149 -15.19 -0.73 -1.14
CA ASN A 149 -16.33 -1.15 -0.31
C ASN A 149 -17.67 -0.76 -0.94
N LYS A 150 -17.71 0.36 -1.67
CA LYS A 150 -18.92 0.78 -2.38
C LYS A 150 -19.13 0.01 -3.68
N ILE A 151 -18.02 -0.47 -4.29
CA ILE A 151 -18.08 -1.24 -5.54
C ILE A 151 -18.52 -2.66 -5.26
N GLY A 152 -18.04 -3.26 -4.16
CA GLY A 152 -18.35 -4.63 -3.78
C GLY A 152 -19.67 -4.79 -3.01
N GLY A 153 -20.26 -3.69 -2.66
CA GLY A 153 -21.54 -3.68 -1.94
C GLY A 153 -22.71 -3.85 -2.87
#